data_6cc812df9bd4d6ad6351f194dd41a2cf
#
_entry.id   6cc812df9bd4d6ad6351f194dd41a2cf
#
_cell.length_a   1.000
_cell.length_b   1.000
_cell.length_c   1.000
_cell.angle_alpha   90.00
_cell.angle_beta   90.00
_cell.angle_gamma   90.00
#
_symmetry.space_group_name_H-M   'P 1'
#
loop_
_entity.id
_entity.type
_entity.pdbx_description
1 polymer ?
#
loop_
_entity_poly.entity_id
_entity_poly.type
_entity_poly.pdbx_seq_one_letter_code
_entity_poly.pdbx_strand_id
1 'polypeptide(L)'
;MGSVSYTAMTPLSFLERSARVWPGKVAVIYGRRRLTYSEFAAEVEQAARALRASGVQPGDRVAYLMPNLPELLIAHFAVPLAGGVLVAINTRLTAHEVAQILRHSGARIVVADASLLPTAMTAAGGLDAVTRLVVVADTEASSARAEQAVGPAAEPRLVSYREFLAGQAGDPLPWSVPDELDPIAINYTSGTTGLPKGVIYTHRGAYLNSLAQIIHSRHDENSVYLWTLPMFHCNGWCAPWAVTAIGGTHVCLREVRGEAIWQQLREHGVTHLNAAPTVVSAILTASQAGPLTRPVTVTTAGAPPSPTTIAEMERTGFKVVHVYGLTETYGPFTVCQPQPQWAGLPADQRAALQARQGVGMIQTGGLRVVDSAMADVPADGETMGEIAMRGNTVMAGYYLDPEATAAAFRGGWFHSGDLGVMHPDGYIELRDRAKDIVISGGENISTIEVEQALMSHPCVFEAAVIGVPDDKWGERPKAFVVLRPGTSTTVKDLAAHVRTRIAGYKTPRDIDITVKLPKTSTGKIQKYVLREKERSSHAHQVQG
;
A
#
# COMPACT_ATOMS: atom_id res chain seq x y z
N MET A 1 11.81 -42.24 -4.39
CA MET A 1 12.19 -41.45 -3.21
C MET A 1 11.04 -41.56 -2.23
N GLY A 2 11.29 -41.97 -0.95
CA GLY A 2 10.24 -42.03 0.08
C GLY A 2 9.57 -40.66 0.22
N SER A 3 8.29 -40.64 0.61
CA SER A 3 7.54 -39.40 0.82
C SER A 3 8.24 -38.56 1.89
N VAL A 4 8.88 -37.48 1.46
CA VAL A 4 9.40 -36.48 2.40
C VAL A 4 8.19 -35.78 3.01
N SER A 5 8.21 -35.59 4.33
CA SER A 5 7.20 -34.79 5.04
C SER A 5 7.26 -33.35 4.53
N TYR A 6 6.29 -32.96 3.73
CA TYR A 6 6.19 -31.64 3.11
C TYR A 6 4.81 -31.06 3.42
N THR A 7 4.80 -29.80 3.83
CA THR A 7 3.58 -29.03 4.04
C THR A 7 3.67 -27.74 3.24
N ALA A 8 2.66 -27.46 2.40
CA ALA A 8 2.60 -26.25 1.62
C ALA A 8 2.60 -25.01 2.52
N MET A 9 3.41 -24.01 2.18
CA MET A 9 3.47 -22.75 2.92
C MET A 9 2.19 -21.94 2.66
N THR A 10 1.48 -21.62 3.72
CA THR A 10 0.30 -20.76 3.67
C THR A 10 0.17 -19.92 4.93
N PRO A 11 -0.19 -18.62 4.82
CA PRO A 11 -0.48 -17.79 5.99
C PRO A 11 -1.65 -18.28 6.84
N LEU A 12 -2.48 -19.19 6.34
CA LEU A 12 -3.56 -19.82 7.10
C LEU A 12 -3.03 -20.50 8.36
N SER A 13 -1.89 -21.18 8.26
CA SER A 13 -1.22 -21.83 9.38
C SER A 13 -0.83 -20.87 10.51
N PHE A 14 -0.68 -19.58 10.24
CA PHE A 14 -0.35 -18.56 11.24
C PHE A 14 -1.50 -18.35 12.22
N LEU A 15 -2.73 -18.21 11.72
CA LEU A 15 -3.89 -18.04 12.60
C LEU A 15 -4.22 -19.34 13.33
N GLU A 16 -4.16 -20.48 12.67
CA GLU A 16 -4.34 -21.80 13.31
C GLU A 16 -3.38 -21.97 14.50
N ARG A 17 -2.10 -21.66 14.28
CA ARG A 17 -1.09 -21.70 15.34
C ARG A 17 -1.39 -20.71 16.46
N SER A 18 -1.67 -19.46 16.14
CA SER A 18 -1.86 -18.40 17.13
C SER A 18 -3.11 -18.60 17.96
N ALA A 19 -4.20 -19.13 17.38
CA ALA A 19 -5.41 -19.51 18.10
C ALA A 19 -5.16 -20.66 19.09
N ARG A 20 -4.22 -21.57 18.77
CA ARG A 20 -3.84 -22.67 19.66
C ARG A 20 -2.88 -22.21 20.77
N VAL A 21 -1.91 -21.34 20.45
CA VAL A 21 -0.88 -20.89 21.40
C VAL A 21 -1.41 -19.83 22.37
N TRP A 22 -2.23 -18.92 21.88
CA TRP A 22 -2.76 -17.77 22.64
C TRP A 22 -4.28 -17.63 22.55
N PRO A 23 -5.09 -18.67 22.86
CA PRO A 23 -6.53 -18.67 22.60
C PRO A 23 -7.26 -17.50 23.25
N GLY A 24 -6.89 -17.12 24.48
CA GLY A 24 -7.52 -16.05 25.25
C GLY A 24 -6.92 -14.66 25.05
N LYS A 25 -5.85 -14.52 24.25
CA LYS A 25 -5.21 -13.22 23.99
C LYS A 25 -6.02 -12.42 22.99
N VAL A 26 -6.15 -11.10 23.23
CA VAL A 26 -6.85 -10.20 22.31
C VAL A 26 -6.07 -10.11 20.99
N ALA A 27 -6.70 -10.56 19.92
CA ALA A 27 -6.18 -10.52 18.56
C ALA A 27 -6.62 -9.25 17.81
N VAL A 28 -7.88 -8.82 17.99
CA VAL A 28 -8.47 -7.72 17.23
C VAL A 28 -9.18 -6.74 18.16
N ILE A 29 -8.97 -5.45 17.93
CA ILE A 29 -9.66 -4.34 18.61
C ILE A 29 -10.28 -3.44 17.54
N TYR A 30 -11.56 -3.13 17.67
CA TYR A 30 -12.27 -2.12 16.88
C TYR A 30 -13.33 -1.42 17.72
N GLY A 31 -13.08 -0.19 18.12
CA GLY A 31 -13.94 0.51 19.07
C GLY A 31 -14.07 -0.26 20.39
N ARG A 32 -15.31 -0.71 20.70
CA ARG A 32 -15.59 -1.55 21.88
C ARG A 32 -15.47 -3.05 21.60
N ARG A 33 -15.49 -3.47 20.34
CA ARG A 33 -15.37 -4.88 19.94
C ARG A 33 -13.94 -5.35 20.18
N ARG A 34 -13.82 -6.48 20.84
CA ARG A 34 -12.56 -7.20 21.04
C ARG A 34 -12.77 -8.65 20.68
N LEU A 35 -11.86 -9.22 19.93
CA LEU A 35 -11.82 -10.64 19.63
C LEU A 35 -10.54 -11.21 20.18
N THR A 36 -10.66 -12.31 20.92
CA THR A 36 -9.53 -13.17 21.24
C THR A 36 -9.08 -13.95 20.00
N TYR A 37 -7.91 -14.57 20.04
CA TYR A 37 -7.44 -15.41 18.94
C TYR A 37 -8.37 -16.59 18.68
N SER A 38 -8.96 -17.18 19.73
CA SER A 38 -9.96 -18.23 19.59
C SER A 38 -11.22 -17.74 18.88
N GLU A 39 -11.74 -16.58 19.26
CA GLU A 39 -12.91 -15.97 18.63
C GLU A 39 -12.60 -15.53 17.19
N PHE A 40 -11.41 -14.96 16.95
CA PHE A 40 -10.99 -14.57 15.61
C PHE A 40 -10.94 -15.77 14.66
N ALA A 41 -10.34 -16.90 15.09
CA ALA A 41 -10.31 -18.12 14.29
C ALA A 41 -11.72 -18.68 14.04
N ALA A 42 -12.59 -18.65 15.06
CA ALA A 42 -13.98 -19.11 14.92
C ALA A 42 -14.78 -18.26 13.92
N GLU A 43 -14.64 -16.93 13.95
CA GLU A 43 -15.28 -16.04 12.98
C GLU A 43 -14.72 -16.26 11.55
N VAL A 44 -13.41 -16.50 11.40
CA VAL A 44 -12.79 -16.85 10.12
C VAL A 44 -13.38 -18.17 9.57
N GLU A 45 -13.47 -19.21 10.38
CA GLU A 45 -14.07 -20.47 9.94
C GLU A 45 -15.56 -20.31 9.58
N GLN A 46 -16.32 -19.57 10.37
CA GLN A 46 -17.72 -19.30 10.08
C GLN A 46 -17.90 -18.58 8.75
N ALA A 47 -17.09 -17.54 8.47
CA ALA A 47 -17.10 -16.82 7.21
C ALA A 47 -16.67 -17.72 6.03
N ALA A 48 -15.66 -18.57 6.23
CA ALA A 48 -15.24 -19.52 5.19
C ALA A 48 -16.33 -20.53 4.84
N ARG A 49 -17.05 -21.04 5.85
CA ARG A 49 -18.21 -21.93 5.62
C ARG A 49 -19.34 -21.22 4.88
N ALA A 50 -19.63 -19.96 5.25
CA ALA A 50 -20.64 -19.14 4.58
C ALA A 50 -20.30 -18.93 3.09
N LEU A 51 -19.03 -18.69 2.78
CA LEU A 51 -18.54 -18.58 1.40
C LEU A 51 -18.76 -19.90 0.63
N ARG A 52 -18.35 -21.04 1.20
CA ARG A 52 -18.56 -22.37 0.58
C ARG A 52 -20.04 -22.69 0.39
N ALA A 53 -20.88 -22.44 1.40
CA ALA A 53 -22.34 -22.63 1.30
C ALA A 53 -22.99 -21.71 0.26
N SER A 54 -22.33 -20.59 -0.06
CA SER A 54 -22.73 -19.67 -1.14
C SER A 54 -22.20 -20.08 -2.52
N GLY A 55 -21.56 -21.26 -2.63
CA GLY A 55 -21.10 -21.83 -3.88
C GLY A 55 -19.69 -21.39 -4.32
N VAL A 56 -18.90 -20.81 -3.43
CA VAL A 56 -17.48 -20.50 -3.72
C VAL A 56 -16.72 -21.80 -3.91
N GLN A 57 -16.10 -21.95 -5.07
CA GLN A 57 -15.24 -23.06 -5.44
C GLN A 57 -13.76 -22.66 -5.36
N PRO A 58 -12.82 -23.63 -5.31
CA PRO A 58 -11.40 -23.34 -5.39
C PRO A 58 -11.05 -22.45 -6.59
N GLY A 59 -10.31 -21.36 -6.30
CA GLY A 59 -9.94 -20.37 -7.30
C GLY A 59 -10.99 -19.31 -7.62
N ASP A 60 -12.22 -19.38 -7.08
CA ASP A 60 -13.22 -18.32 -7.25
C ASP A 60 -12.79 -17.04 -6.53
N ARG A 61 -13.10 -15.89 -7.13
CA ARG A 61 -12.76 -14.58 -6.54
C ARG A 61 -13.92 -14.08 -5.70
N VAL A 62 -13.54 -13.56 -4.51
CA VAL A 62 -14.45 -12.89 -3.58
C VAL A 62 -13.97 -11.47 -3.36
N ALA A 63 -14.80 -10.49 -3.72
CA ALA A 63 -14.47 -9.09 -3.64
C ALA A 63 -14.89 -8.47 -2.31
N TYR A 64 -14.01 -7.63 -1.75
CA TYR A 64 -14.28 -6.86 -0.53
C TYR A 64 -14.09 -5.37 -0.81
N LEU A 65 -15.13 -4.58 -0.59
CA LEU A 65 -15.15 -3.12 -0.74
C LEU A 65 -15.47 -2.48 0.62
N MET A 66 -14.45 -2.29 1.45
CA MET A 66 -14.62 -1.75 2.79
C MET A 66 -13.34 -1.12 3.36
N PRO A 67 -13.44 -0.22 4.35
CA PRO A 67 -12.29 0.32 5.08
C PRO A 67 -11.65 -0.75 5.99
N ASN A 68 -10.70 -0.34 6.83
CA ASN A 68 -9.99 -1.22 7.77
C ASN A 68 -10.91 -1.69 8.91
N LEU A 69 -11.81 -2.62 8.63
CA LEU A 69 -12.71 -3.25 9.57
C LEU A 69 -12.23 -4.67 9.93
N PRO A 70 -12.67 -5.22 11.08
CA PRO A 70 -12.41 -6.61 11.44
C PRO A 70 -12.81 -7.60 10.34
N GLU A 71 -13.91 -7.35 9.64
CA GLU A 71 -14.43 -8.19 8.57
C GLU A 71 -13.48 -8.29 7.37
N LEU A 72 -12.74 -7.23 7.06
CA LEU A 72 -11.70 -7.29 6.03
C LEU A 72 -10.47 -8.07 6.52
N LEU A 73 -10.09 -7.92 7.79
CA LEU A 73 -9.03 -8.74 8.39
C LEU A 73 -9.41 -10.23 8.38
N ILE A 74 -10.66 -10.55 8.76
CA ILE A 74 -11.23 -11.91 8.69
C ILE A 74 -11.17 -12.44 7.25
N ALA A 75 -11.49 -11.61 6.25
CA ALA A 75 -11.47 -12.00 4.85
C ALA A 75 -10.09 -12.48 4.36
N HIS A 76 -8.99 -11.91 4.88
CA HIS A 76 -7.63 -12.33 4.52
C HIS A 76 -7.33 -13.79 4.88
N PHE A 77 -8.10 -14.36 5.79
CA PHE A 77 -8.03 -15.77 6.17
C PHE A 77 -9.23 -16.57 5.66
N ALA A 78 -10.45 -16.04 5.78
CA ALA A 78 -11.68 -16.77 5.46
C ALA A 78 -11.82 -17.08 3.96
N VAL A 79 -11.46 -16.13 3.09
CA VAL A 79 -11.55 -16.36 1.64
C VAL A 79 -10.59 -17.46 1.20
N PRO A 80 -9.28 -17.44 1.53
CA PRO A 80 -8.39 -18.53 1.16
C PRO A 80 -8.69 -19.83 1.92
N LEU A 81 -9.22 -19.80 3.15
CA LEU A 81 -9.67 -20.98 3.88
C LEU A 81 -10.89 -21.65 3.20
N ALA A 82 -11.73 -20.86 2.52
CA ALA A 82 -12.79 -21.38 1.68
C ALA A 82 -12.29 -21.96 0.36
N GLY A 83 -11.03 -21.73 -0.01
CA GLY A 83 -10.43 -22.07 -1.29
C GLY A 83 -10.51 -20.93 -2.32
N GLY A 84 -11.06 -19.78 -1.95
CA GLY A 84 -11.22 -18.62 -2.82
C GLY A 84 -9.99 -17.71 -2.89
N VAL A 85 -10.05 -16.73 -3.77
CA VAL A 85 -9.02 -15.70 -3.98
C VAL A 85 -9.57 -14.33 -3.59
N LEU A 86 -8.92 -13.66 -2.64
CA LEU A 86 -9.37 -12.36 -2.14
C LEU A 86 -9.10 -11.26 -3.17
N VAL A 87 -10.12 -10.46 -3.48
CA VAL A 87 -10.02 -9.23 -4.25
C VAL A 87 -10.38 -8.05 -3.35
N ALA A 88 -9.39 -7.45 -2.71
CA ALA A 88 -9.60 -6.29 -1.84
C ALA A 88 -9.61 -5.01 -2.68
N ILE A 89 -10.76 -4.33 -2.74
CA ILE A 89 -11.00 -3.19 -3.64
C ILE A 89 -10.78 -1.87 -2.88
N ASN A 90 -10.13 -0.94 -3.55
CA ASN A 90 -9.91 0.41 -3.05
C ASN A 90 -11.25 1.17 -2.86
N THR A 91 -11.51 1.61 -1.63
CA THR A 91 -12.77 2.26 -1.22
C THR A 91 -13.02 3.65 -1.82
N ARG A 92 -12.04 4.24 -2.49
CA ARG A 92 -12.14 5.56 -3.12
C ARG A 92 -12.42 5.51 -4.62
N LEU A 93 -12.53 4.31 -5.18
CA LEU A 93 -12.86 4.13 -6.58
C LEU A 93 -14.34 4.49 -6.84
N THR A 94 -14.59 4.99 -8.03
CA THR A 94 -15.96 5.21 -8.52
C THR A 94 -16.66 3.89 -8.79
N ALA A 95 -17.99 3.88 -8.85
CA ALA A 95 -18.75 2.68 -9.19
C ALA A 95 -18.33 2.08 -10.55
N HIS A 96 -17.95 2.93 -11.51
CA HIS A 96 -17.47 2.50 -12.82
C HIS A 96 -16.14 1.72 -12.72
N GLU A 97 -15.17 2.23 -11.97
CA GLU A 97 -13.88 1.56 -11.75
C GLU A 97 -14.04 0.25 -10.97
N VAL A 98 -14.92 0.25 -9.95
CA VAL A 98 -15.27 -0.97 -9.21
C VAL A 98 -15.90 -2.00 -10.14
N ALA A 99 -16.83 -1.59 -11.02
CA ALA A 99 -17.45 -2.47 -12.02
C ALA A 99 -16.42 -3.07 -13.00
N GLN A 100 -15.41 -2.31 -13.39
CA GLN A 100 -14.30 -2.81 -14.21
C GLN A 100 -13.53 -3.93 -13.49
N ILE A 101 -13.21 -3.73 -12.20
CA ILE A 101 -12.52 -4.72 -11.38
C ILE A 101 -13.40 -5.97 -11.19
N LEU A 102 -14.68 -5.82 -10.88
CA LEU A 102 -15.61 -6.94 -10.69
C LEU A 102 -15.75 -7.78 -11.99
N ARG A 103 -15.87 -7.10 -13.14
CA ARG A 103 -15.95 -7.77 -14.45
C ARG A 103 -14.67 -8.50 -14.79
N HIS A 104 -13.51 -7.85 -14.62
CA HIS A 104 -12.21 -8.43 -14.94
C HIS A 104 -11.87 -9.60 -14.00
N SER A 105 -12.08 -9.44 -12.69
CA SER A 105 -11.83 -10.52 -11.72
C SER A 105 -12.83 -11.66 -11.82
N GLY A 106 -14.04 -11.43 -12.34
CA GLY A 106 -15.14 -12.38 -12.32
C GLY A 106 -15.56 -12.74 -10.89
N ALA A 107 -15.49 -11.79 -9.96
CA ALA A 107 -15.87 -12.01 -8.56
C ALA A 107 -17.36 -12.41 -8.45
N ARG A 108 -17.63 -13.49 -7.71
CA ARG A 108 -18.99 -14.05 -7.54
C ARG A 108 -19.74 -13.45 -6.36
N ILE A 109 -19.03 -13.11 -5.31
CA ILE A 109 -19.57 -12.50 -4.11
C ILE A 109 -18.85 -11.17 -3.89
N VAL A 110 -19.63 -10.15 -3.59
CA VAL A 110 -19.12 -8.83 -3.18
C VAL A 110 -19.54 -8.58 -1.75
N VAL A 111 -18.59 -8.35 -0.86
CA VAL A 111 -18.82 -7.94 0.52
C VAL A 111 -18.49 -6.46 0.64
N ALA A 112 -19.46 -5.64 1.00
CA ALA A 112 -19.29 -4.19 1.04
C ALA A 112 -19.68 -3.60 2.40
N ASP A 113 -18.95 -2.57 2.81
CA ASP A 113 -19.36 -1.73 3.93
C ASP A 113 -20.67 -0.99 3.59
N ALA A 114 -21.54 -0.82 4.56
CA ALA A 114 -22.84 -0.16 4.38
C ALA A 114 -22.73 1.27 3.83
N SER A 115 -21.64 2.00 4.13
CA SER A 115 -21.42 3.33 3.58
C SER A 115 -21.06 3.31 2.09
N LEU A 116 -20.56 2.18 1.58
CA LEU A 116 -20.17 1.96 0.19
C LEU A 116 -21.19 1.13 -0.59
N LEU A 117 -22.31 0.77 0.05
CA LEU A 117 -23.38 -0.03 -0.57
C LEU A 117 -23.91 0.59 -1.89
N PRO A 118 -24.17 1.91 -2.00
CA PRO A 118 -24.61 2.49 -3.28
C PRO A 118 -23.59 2.29 -4.40
N THR A 119 -22.30 2.43 -4.09
CA THR A 119 -21.20 2.18 -5.05
C THR A 119 -21.16 0.71 -5.46
N ALA A 120 -21.27 -0.22 -4.49
CA ALA A 120 -21.25 -1.66 -4.73
C ALA A 120 -22.45 -2.13 -5.56
N MET A 121 -23.66 -1.65 -5.26
CA MET A 121 -24.88 -1.96 -6.01
C MET A 121 -24.79 -1.48 -7.46
N THR A 122 -24.37 -0.22 -7.66
CA THR A 122 -24.19 0.34 -9.01
C THR A 122 -23.13 -0.45 -9.78
N ALA A 123 -22.02 -0.81 -9.13
CA ALA A 123 -20.93 -1.54 -9.77
C ALA A 123 -21.28 -2.99 -10.10
N ALA A 124 -22.07 -3.67 -9.26
CA ALA A 124 -22.49 -5.05 -9.46
C ALA A 124 -23.71 -5.18 -10.40
N GLY A 125 -24.46 -4.09 -10.59
CA GLY A 125 -25.66 -4.07 -11.44
C GLY A 125 -25.33 -4.47 -12.88
N GLY A 126 -26.05 -5.48 -13.42
CA GLY A 126 -25.84 -5.99 -14.76
C GLY A 126 -24.59 -6.88 -14.94
N LEU A 127 -23.97 -7.34 -13.84
CA LEU A 127 -22.88 -8.33 -13.89
C LEU A 127 -23.39 -9.70 -13.45
N ASP A 128 -23.71 -10.56 -14.40
CA ASP A 128 -24.25 -11.93 -14.17
C ASP A 128 -23.33 -12.79 -13.29
N ALA A 129 -22.02 -12.50 -13.29
CA ALA A 129 -21.06 -13.21 -12.47
C ALA A 129 -21.27 -12.95 -10.97
N VAL A 130 -21.78 -11.76 -10.57
CA VAL A 130 -22.02 -11.41 -9.18
C VAL A 130 -23.38 -11.97 -8.73
N THR A 131 -23.34 -13.05 -7.99
CA THR A 131 -24.54 -13.74 -7.52
C THR A 131 -25.06 -13.24 -6.17
N ARG A 132 -24.18 -12.61 -5.38
CA ARG A 132 -24.53 -12.14 -4.03
C ARG A 132 -23.78 -10.87 -3.64
N LEU A 133 -24.50 -9.96 -3.00
CA LEU A 133 -23.95 -8.75 -2.35
C LEU A 133 -24.21 -8.86 -0.85
N VAL A 134 -23.13 -8.87 -0.07
CA VAL A 134 -23.17 -8.98 1.40
C VAL A 134 -22.83 -7.64 2.01
N VAL A 135 -23.68 -7.13 2.94
CA VAL A 135 -23.51 -5.81 3.56
C VAL A 135 -23.01 -5.95 4.98
N VAL A 136 -21.88 -5.31 5.25
CA VAL A 136 -21.33 -5.15 6.61
C VAL A 136 -21.77 -3.81 7.17
N ALA A 137 -22.43 -3.84 8.32
CA ALA A 137 -22.85 -2.66 9.06
C ALA A 137 -22.22 -2.67 10.44
N ASP A 138 -21.48 -1.63 10.78
CA ASP A 138 -20.72 -1.52 12.04
C ASP A 138 -21.43 -0.65 13.10
N THR A 139 -22.58 -0.04 12.75
CA THR A 139 -23.41 0.77 13.64
C THR A 139 -24.90 0.41 13.48
N GLU A 140 -25.71 0.66 14.52
CA GLU A 140 -27.17 0.46 14.45
C GLU A 140 -27.81 1.26 13.31
N ALA A 141 -27.34 2.50 13.10
CA ALA A 141 -27.85 3.36 12.03
C ALA A 141 -27.49 2.82 10.63
N SER A 142 -26.30 2.22 10.46
CA SER A 142 -25.89 1.59 9.20
C SER A 142 -26.61 0.25 8.99
N SER A 143 -26.90 -0.50 10.06
CA SER A 143 -27.71 -1.72 10.02
C SER A 143 -29.13 -1.44 9.53
N ALA A 144 -29.81 -0.43 10.10
CA ALA A 144 -31.14 -0.05 9.68
C ALA A 144 -31.22 0.37 8.20
N ARG A 145 -30.20 1.08 7.70
CA ARG A 145 -30.10 1.45 6.27
C ARG A 145 -29.87 0.24 5.38
N ALA A 146 -29.03 -0.68 5.81
CA ALA A 146 -28.76 -1.92 5.07
C ALA A 146 -30.02 -2.79 5.00
N GLU A 147 -30.77 -2.94 6.10
CA GLU A 147 -32.03 -3.69 6.17
C GLU A 147 -33.12 -3.08 5.27
N GLN A 148 -33.20 -1.75 5.20
CA GLN A 148 -34.15 -1.06 4.30
C GLN A 148 -33.79 -1.24 2.80
N ALA A 149 -32.51 -1.43 2.48
CA ALA A 149 -32.06 -1.66 1.10
C ALA A 149 -32.27 -3.10 0.64
N VAL A 150 -32.43 -4.06 1.57
CA VAL A 150 -32.65 -5.49 1.29
C VAL A 150 -34.09 -5.71 0.82
N GLY A 151 -34.31 -5.77 -0.50
CA GLY A 151 -35.58 -6.16 -1.10
C GLY A 151 -35.54 -7.62 -1.56
N PRO A 152 -36.68 -8.35 -1.53
CA PRO A 152 -36.71 -9.79 -1.81
C PRO A 152 -36.46 -10.19 -3.27
N ALA A 153 -36.34 -9.26 -4.18
CA ALA A 153 -36.27 -9.51 -5.63
C ALA A 153 -35.08 -8.82 -6.37
N ALA A 154 -34.06 -8.32 -5.63
CA ALA A 154 -32.92 -7.67 -6.27
C ALA A 154 -31.86 -8.69 -6.72
N GLU A 155 -31.41 -8.62 -7.97
CA GLU A 155 -30.19 -9.30 -8.44
C GLU A 155 -29.05 -8.29 -8.55
N PRO A 156 -27.86 -8.56 -7.94
CA PRO A 156 -27.52 -9.72 -7.11
C PRO A 156 -28.28 -9.77 -5.79
N ARG A 157 -28.50 -10.98 -5.23
CA ARG A 157 -29.18 -11.15 -3.92
C ARG A 157 -28.45 -10.39 -2.82
N LEU A 158 -29.09 -9.40 -2.23
CA LEU A 158 -28.59 -8.61 -1.12
C LEU A 158 -28.89 -9.29 0.20
N VAL A 159 -27.86 -9.45 1.06
CA VAL A 159 -27.98 -10.04 2.40
C VAL A 159 -27.13 -9.29 3.41
N SER A 160 -27.56 -9.24 4.68
CA SER A 160 -26.70 -8.71 5.75
C SER A 160 -25.56 -9.68 6.07
N TYR A 161 -24.42 -9.18 6.54
CA TYR A 161 -23.28 -10.03 6.95
C TYR A 161 -23.67 -11.01 8.06
N ARG A 162 -24.53 -10.59 8.98
CA ARG A 162 -25.07 -11.45 10.04
C ARG A 162 -25.91 -12.61 9.46
N GLU A 163 -26.80 -12.32 8.50
CA GLU A 163 -27.58 -13.35 7.81
C GLU A 163 -26.67 -14.28 7.00
N PHE A 164 -25.66 -13.72 6.34
CA PHE A 164 -24.69 -14.48 5.57
C PHE A 164 -23.93 -15.49 6.44
N LEU A 165 -23.60 -15.14 7.68
CA LEU A 165 -22.94 -16.02 8.65
C LEU A 165 -23.90 -16.97 9.39
N ALA A 166 -25.22 -16.74 9.37
CA ALA A 166 -26.18 -17.50 10.16
C ALA A 166 -26.23 -18.98 9.74
N GLY A 167 -26.31 -19.87 10.73
CA GLY A 167 -26.47 -21.30 10.51
C GLY A 167 -25.22 -22.03 9.98
N GLN A 168 -24.08 -21.38 9.92
CA GLN A 168 -22.84 -21.93 9.39
C GLN A 168 -22.06 -22.70 10.47
N ALA A 169 -22.64 -23.84 10.92
CA ALA A 169 -21.97 -24.82 11.76
C ALA A 169 -21.44 -25.98 10.89
N GLY A 170 -20.44 -26.68 11.36
CA GLY A 170 -19.89 -27.84 10.64
C GLY A 170 -18.54 -28.28 11.21
N ASP A 171 -17.97 -29.32 10.61
CA ASP A 171 -16.66 -29.81 10.97
C ASP A 171 -15.55 -28.75 10.77
N PRO A 172 -14.46 -28.80 11.54
CA PRO A 172 -13.32 -27.91 11.34
C PRO A 172 -12.81 -27.95 9.89
N LEU A 173 -12.49 -26.78 9.34
CA LEU A 173 -11.89 -26.70 8.02
C LEU A 173 -10.38 -26.94 8.09
N PRO A 174 -9.77 -27.60 7.08
CA PRO A 174 -8.32 -27.77 7.04
C PRO A 174 -7.65 -26.42 6.77
N TRP A 175 -6.75 -26.02 7.68
CA TRP A 175 -5.95 -24.78 7.57
C TRP A 175 -4.72 -24.96 6.66
N SER A 176 -4.90 -25.71 5.58
CA SER A 176 -3.85 -26.05 4.61
C SER A 176 -4.35 -25.83 3.19
N VAL A 177 -3.42 -25.77 2.27
CA VAL A 177 -3.71 -25.62 0.83
C VAL A 177 -3.04 -26.75 0.04
N PRO A 178 -3.59 -27.15 -1.11
CA PRO A 178 -3.00 -28.20 -1.94
C PRO A 178 -1.69 -27.76 -2.58
N ASP A 179 -1.58 -26.51 -3.00
CA ASP A 179 -0.38 -25.92 -3.61
C ASP A 179 -0.09 -24.53 -3.04
N GLU A 180 1.14 -24.31 -2.60
CA GLU A 180 1.59 -23.00 -2.10
C GLU A 180 1.73 -21.94 -3.20
N LEU A 181 1.71 -22.33 -4.47
CA LEU A 181 1.73 -21.44 -5.62
C LEU A 181 0.34 -21.00 -6.06
N ASP A 182 -0.72 -21.57 -5.49
CA ASP A 182 -2.08 -21.12 -5.74
C ASP A 182 -2.26 -19.65 -5.35
N PRO A 183 -3.09 -18.90 -6.08
CA PRO A 183 -3.42 -17.53 -5.75
C PRO A 183 -4.12 -17.39 -4.38
N ILE A 184 -3.62 -16.51 -3.51
CA ILE A 184 -4.28 -16.12 -2.26
C ILE A 184 -5.07 -14.82 -2.40
N ALA A 185 -4.57 -13.90 -3.24
CA ALA A 185 -5.20 -12.61 -3.50
C ALA A 185 -4.84 -12.04 -4.88
N ILE A 186 -5.72 -11.16 -5.39
CA ILE A 186 -5.44 -10.32 -6.55
C ILE A 186 -5.57 -8.87 -6.12
N ASN A 187 -4.49 -8.11 -6.26
CA ASN A 187 -4.44 -6.69 -5.92
C ASN A 187 -4.47 -5.84 -7.19
N TYR A 188 -5.47 -4.98 -7.32
CA TYR A 188 -5.62 -4.13 -8.50
C TYR A 188 -4.84 -2.83 -8.38
N THR A 189 -4.07 -2.51 -9.44
CA THR A 189 -3.34 -1.24 -9.58
C THR A 189 -3.99 -0.39 -10.67
N SER A 190 -3.89 0.94 -10.53
CA SER A 190 -4.22 1.86 -11.62
C SER A 190 -3.18 1.68 -12.72
N GLY A 191 -3.51 0.94 -13.77
CA GLY A 191 -2.64 0.75 -14.93
C GLY A 191 -2.30 2.08 -15.61
N THR A 192 -1.13 2.16 -16.23
CA THR A 192 -0.72 3.32 -17.05
C THR A 192 -1.57 3.49 -18.31
N THR A 193 -2.31 2.45 -18.70
CA THR A 193 -3.19 2.39 -19.87
C THR A 193 -4.66 2.71 -19.57
N GLY A 194 -4.98 3.10 -18.33
CA GLY A 194 -6.35 3.43 -17.89
C GLY A 194 -7.17 2.24 -17.40
N LEU A 195 -6.82 0.99 -17.74
CA LEU A 195 -7.47 -0.20 -17.19
C LEU A 195 -6.68 -0.73 -15.98
N PRO A 196 -7.37 -1.13 -14.90
CA PRO A 196 -6.70 -1.68 -13.73
C PRO A 196 -6.10 -3.05 -14.03
N LYS A 197 -4.83 -3.28 -13.61
CA LYS A 197 -4.16 -4.58 -13.70
C LYS A 197 -4.30 -5.34 -12.39
N GLY A 198 -4.67 -6.61 -12.46
CA GLY A 198 -4.77 -7.51 -11.31
C GLY A 198 -3.44 -8.20 -11.03
N VAL A 199 -2.78 -7.88 -9.94
CA VAL A 199 -1.50 -8.47 -9.52
C VAL A 199 -1.77 -9.71 -8.68
N ILE A 200 -1.27 -10.87 -9.09
CA ILE A 200 -1.52 -12.17 -8.43
C ILE A 200 -0.50 -12.40 -7.31
N TYR A 201 -1.00 -12.58 -6.08
CA TYR A 201 -0.25 -13.05 -4.92
C TYR A 201 -0.49 -14.53 -4.70
N THR A 202 0.59 -15.29 -4.39
CA THR A 202 0.52 -16.71 -4.01
C THR A 202 0.56 -16.88 -2.49
N HIS A 203 0.12 -18.04 -2.00
CA HIS A 203 0.26 -18.40 -0.59
C HIS A 203 1.72 -18.34 -0.13
N ARG A 204 2.64 -18.92 -0.92
CA ARG A 204 4.08 -18.91 -0.65
C ARG A 204 4.66 -17.50 -0.54
N GLY A 205 4.34 -16.62 -1.51
CA GLY A 205 4.82 -15.24 -1.50
C GLY A 205 4.32 -14.46 -0.29
N ALA A 206 3.03 -14.58 0.03
CA ALA A 206 2.42 -13.97 1.21
C ALA A 206 3.02 -14.49 2.53
N TYR A 207 3.27 -15.80 2.63
CA TYR A 207 3.91 -16.42 3.80
C TYR A 207 5.33 -15.87 4.02
N LEU A 208 6.18 -15.87 3.00
CA LEU A 208 7.56 -15.41 3.08
C LEU A 208 7.66 -13.90 3.35
N ASN A 209 6.81 -13.10 2.70
CA ASN A 209 6.79 -11.67 2.95
C ASN A 209 6.30 -11.33 4.37
N SER A 210 5.36 -12.10 4.92
CA SER A 210 4.93 -11.95 6.32
C SER A 210 6.08 -12.18 7.30
N LEU A 211 6.89 -13.22 7.10
CA LEU A 211 8.08 -13.47 7.93
C LEU A 211 9.10 -12.34 7.82
N ALA A 212 9.31 -11.81 6.62
CA ALA A 212 10.20 -10.68 6.41
C ALA A 212 9.71 -9.40 7.11
N GLN A 213 8.40 -9.11 7.06
CA GLN A 213 7.81 -7.99 7.80
C GLN A 213 8.06 -8.13 9.31
N ILE A 214 7.89 -9.33 9.87
CA ILE A 214 8.17 -9.60 11.28
C ILE A 214 9.62 -9.23 11.62
N ILE A 215 10.58 -9.70 10.82
CA ILE A 215 12.01 -9.49 11.06
C ILE A 215 12.40 -8.01 10.93
N HIS A 216 12.04 -7.39 9.80
CA HIS A 216 12.52 -6.04 9.47
C HIS A 216 11.79 -4.93 10.24
N SER A 217 10.51 -5.11 10.56
CA SER A 217 9.76 -4.20 11.44
C SER A 217 9.91 -4.54 12.93
N ARG A 218 10.62 -5.63 13.25
CA ARG A 218 10.87 -6.10 14.64
C ARG A 218 9.58 -6.35 15.42
N HIS A 219 8.63 -7.03 14.79
CA HIS A 219 7.42 -7.48 15.47
C HIS A 219 7.72 -8.63 16.43
N ASP A 220 7.03 -8.62 17.57
CA ASP A 220 7.01 -9.67 18.56
C ASP A 220 5.58 -9.93 19.08
N GLU A 221 5.42 -10.87 20.00
CA GLU A 221 4.12 -11.22 20.58
C GLU A 221 3.45 -10.06 21.35
N ASN A 222 4.20 -9.02 21.73
CA ASN A 222 3.68 -7.85 22.42
C ASN A 222 3.32 -6.71 21.45
N SER A 223 3.50 -6.94 20.15
CA SER A 223 3.18 -5.94 19.13
C SER A 223 1.69 -5.62 19.11
N VAL A 224 1.38 -4.33 19.19
CA VAL A 224 0.05 -3.76 18.97
C VAL A 224 0.12 -2.93 17.71
N TYR A 225 -0.48 -3.44 16.63
CA TYR A 225 -0.41 -2.86 15.29
C TYR A 225 -1.65 -2.03 14.98
N LEU A 226 -1.46 -0.73 14.72
CA LEU A 226 -2.53 0.18 14.32
C LEU A 226 -2.66 0.21 12.79
N TRP A 227 -3.85 -0.08 12.30
CA TRP A 227 -4.19 -0.12 10.88
C TRP A 227 -4.37 1.28 10.27
N THR A 228 -3.26 1.98 10.04
CA THR A 228 -3.20 3.24 9.29
C THR A 228 -2.98 3.01 7.80
N LEU A 229 -2.35 1.89 7.41
CA LEU A 229 -2.27 1.44 6.03
C LEU A 229 -3.59 0.78 5.64
N PRO A 230 -4.19 1.12 4.46
CA PRO A 230 -5.39 0.41 4.00
C PRO A 230 -5.10 -1.09 3.76
N MET A 231 -5.91 -1.98 4.34
CA MET A 231 -5.79 -3.43 4.16
C MET A 231 -5.98 -3.86 2.71
N PHE A 232 -6.73 -3.10 1.92
CA PHE A 232 -6.95 -3.38 0.49
C PHE A 232 -5.74 -3.04 -0.38
N HIS A 233 -4.77 -2.26 0.11
CA HIS A 233 -3.61 -1.85 -0.66
C HIS A 233 -2.46 -2.83 -0.46
N CYS A 234 -2.04 -3.53 -1.54
CA CYS A 234 -0.99 -4.56 -1.48
C CYS A 234 -1.23 -5.55 -0.31
N ASN A 235 -2.48 -5.93 -0.07
CA ASN A 235 -2.94 -6.68 1.11
C ASN A 235 -2.28 -6.21 2.41
N GLY A 236 -2.30 -4.88 2.61
CA GLY A 236 -1.73 -4.26 3.80
C GLY A 236 -0.26 -4.63 4.06
N TRP A 237 0.54 -4.83 2.99
CA TRP A 237 1.95 -5.27 3.04
C TRP A 237 2.14 -6.60 3.78
N CYS A 238 1.19 -7.52 3.66
CA CYS A 238 1.14 -8.79 4.38
C CYS A 238 1.04 -8.67 5.92
N ALA A 239 0.77 -7.47 6.47
CA ALA A 239 0.61 -7.27 7.91
C ALA A 239 -0.61 -8.02 8.52
N PRO A 240 -1.74 -8.30 7.78
CA PRO A 240 -2.78 -9.17 8.31
C PRO A 240 -2.23 -10.51 8.80
N TRP A 241 -1.35 -11.09 8.03
CA TRP A 241 -0.74 -12.39 8.30
C TRP A 241 0.47 -12.28 9.24
N ALA A 242 1.33 -11.27 9.05
CA ALA A 242 2.54 -11.07 9.84
C ALA A 242 2.23 -10.86 11.34
N VAL A 243 1.34 -9.92 11.65
CA VAL A 243 0.95 -9.61 13.04
C VAL A 243 0.22 -10.79 13.68
N THR A 244 -0.63 -11.48 12.91
CA THR A 244 -1.29 -12.71 13.37
C THR A 244 -0.30 -13.83 13.69
N ALA A 245 0.75 -14.02 12.86
CA ALA A 245 1.74 -15.09 13.01
C ALA A 245 2.45 -15.08 14.37
N ILE A 246 2.70 -13.89 14.91
CA ILE A 246 3.43 -13.69 16.18
C ILE A 246 2.48 -13.50 17.38
N GLY A 247 1.18 -13.62 17.20
CA GLY A 247 0.22 -13.40 18.27
C GLY A 247 0.07 -11.94 18.67
N GLY A 248 0.37 -10.99 17.78
CA GLY A 248 0.19 -9.55 17.99
C GLY A 248 -1.29 -9.14 18.04
N THR A 249 -1.55 -7.89 18.40
CA THR A 249 -2.90 -7.33 18.44
C THR A 249 -3.12 -6.37 17.27
N HIS A 250 -4.17 -6.58 16.50
CA HIS A 250 -4.62 -5.66 15.45
C HIS A 250 -5.57 -4.62 16.03
N VAL A 251 -5.26 -3.33 15.87
CA VAL A 251 -6.18 -2.23 16.16
C VAL A 251 -6.71 -1.68 14.84
N CYS A 252 -7.95 -2.03 14.50
CA CYS A 252 -8.59 -1.59 13.28
C CYS A 252 -9.00 -0.11 13.39
N LEU A 253 -8.74 0.67 12.34
CA LEU A 253 -9.06 2.09 12.29
C LEU A 253 -9.79 2.41 10.98
N ARG A 254 -11.09 2.72 11.10
CA ARG A 254 -11.96 3.01 9.95
C ARG A 254 -11.51 4.24 9.16
N GLU A 255 -11.16 5.31 9.87
CA GLU A 255 -10.75 6.58 9.27
C GLU A 255 -9.35 6.98 9.75
N VAL A 256 -8.45 7.16 8.80
CA VAL A 256 -7.06 7.54 9.07
C VAL A 256 -6.97 9.07 9.15
N ARG A 257 -7.07 9.61 10.37
CA ARG A 257 -6.91 11.04 10.71
C ARG A 257 -5.93 11.18 11.87
N GLY A 258 -5.19 12.29 11.91
CA GLY A 258 -4.17 12.53 12.94
C GLY A 258 -4.70 12.37 14.36
N GLU A 259 -5.85 12.98 14.68
CA GLU A 259 -6.49 12.90 15.99
C GLU A 259 -6.88 11.46 16.36
N ALA A 260 -7.47 10.72 15.41
CA ALA A 260 -7.86 9.33 15.63
C ALA A 260 -6.63 8.43 15.85
N ILE A 261 -5.54 8.65 15.12
CA ILE A 261 -4.27 7.94 15.32
C ILE A 261 -3.74 8.19 16.74
N TRP A 262 -3.64 9.46 17.15
CA TRP A 262 -3.15 9.81 18.48
C TRP A 262 -4.03 9.28 19.61
N GLN A 263 -5.34 9.21 19.39
CA GLN A 263 -6.25 8.56 20.33
C GLN A 263 -5.90 7.08 20.51
N GLN A 264 -5.74 6.32 19.40
CA GLN A 264 -5.40 4.90 19.47
C GLN A 264 -4.00 4.66 20.07
N LEU A 265 -3.02 5.52 19.75
CA LEU A 265 -1.69 5.46 20.35
C LEU A 265 -1.73 5.52 21.89
N ARG A 266 -2.63 6.35 22.45
CA ARG A 266 -2.78 6.52 23.91
C ARG A 266 -3.61 5.42 24.54
N GLU A 267 -4.72 5.01 23.91
CA GLU A 267 -5.70 4.09 24.48
C GLU A 267 -5.25 2.64 24.44
N HIS A 268 -4.58 2.23 23.36
CA HIS A 268 -4.29 0.81 23.12
C HIS A 268 -2.83 0.44 23.18
N GLY A 269 -1.98 1.42 23.48
CA GLY A 269 -0.58 1.12 23.62
C GLY A 269 0.07 0.62 22.34
N VAL A 270 -0.30 1.22 21.23
CA VAL A 270 0.24 0.92 19.91
C VAL A 270 1.77 0.94 19.91
N THR A 271 2.36 -0.05 19.28
CA THR A 271 3.81 -0.21 19.14
C THR A 271 4.28 -0.10 17.69
N HIS A 272 3.38 -0.39 16.74
CA HIS A 272 3.71 -0.43 15.31
C HIS A 272 2.57 0.15 14.47
N LEU A 273 2.94 0.80 13.38
CA LEU A 273 2.03 1.17 12.30
C LEU A 273 2.79 1.30 10.98
N ASN A 274 2.09 1.15 9.85
CA ASN A 274 2.63 1.42 8.53
C ASN A 274 1.98 2.69 7.97
N ALA A 275 2.77 3.59 7.41
CA ALA A 275 2.30 4.90 7.00
C ALA A 275 2.89 5.36 5.66
N ALA A 276 2.04 5.88 4.77
CA ALA A 276 2.51 6.71 3.67
C ALA A 276 2.91 8.11 4.20
N PRO A 277 3.71 8.88 3.46
CA PRO A 277 4.14 10.22 3.88
C PRO A 277 3.01 11.15 4.30
N THR A 278 1.83 11.05 3.67
CA THR A 278 0.65 11.83 4.05
C THR A 278 0.08 11.46 5.42
N VAL A 279 0.17 10.19 5.80
CA VAL A 279 -0.22 9.74 7.15
C VAL A 279 0.81 10.21 8.17
N VAL A 280 2.10 10.13 7.84
CA VAL A 280 3.18 10.71 8.65
C VAL A 280 2.93 12.20 8.89
N SER A 281 2.62 12.96 7.83
CA SER A 281 2.26 14.37 7.95
C SER A 281 1.05 14.59 8.86
N ALA A 282 -0.01 13.79 8.72
CA ALA A 282 -1.20 13.88 9.57
C ALA A 282 -0.88 13.58 11.06
N ILE A 283 0.04 12.66 11.33
CA ILE A 283 0.51 12.37 12.69
C ILE A 283 1.23 13.58 13.27
N LEU A 284 2.16 14.18 12.51
CA LEU A 284 2.99 15.30 12.97
C LEU A 284 2.21 16.61 13.13
N THR A 285 1.15 16.82 12.33
CA THR A 285 0.37 18.07 12.34
C THR A 285 -0.91 18.01 13.17
N ALA A 286 -1.22 16.85 13.78
CA ALA A 286 -2.38 16.73 14.65
C ALA A 286 -2.29 17.67 15.86
N SER A 287 -3.42 18.22 16.29
CA SER A 287 -3.48 19.11 17.46
C SER A 287 -3.03 18.44 18.76
N GLN A 288 -3.15 17.10 18.84
CA GLN A 288 -2.69 16.29 19.96
C GLN A 288 -1.25 15.76 19.81
N ALA A 289 -0.55 16.14 18.75
CA ALA A 289 0.82 15.69 18.53
C ALA A 289 1.73 16.12 19.69
N GLY A 290 2.58 15.20 20.13
CA GLY A 290 3.50 15.45 21.26
C GLY A 290 4.45 14.27 21.45
N PRO A 291 5.35 14.35 22.43
CA PRO A 291 6.28 13.27 22.71
C PRO A 291 5.55 11.97 23.04
N LEU A 292 6.00 10.88 22.48
CA LEU A 292 5.52 9.54 22.81
C LEU A 292 6.09 9.09 24.17
N THR A 293 5.28 8.41 24.98
CA THR A 293 5.71 7.84 26.27
C THR A 293 6.56 6.57 26.09
N ARG A 294 6.48 5.94 24.93
CA ARG A 294 7.25 4.78 24.52
C ARG A 294 7.49 4.84 23.01
N PRO A 295 8.59 4.25 22.51
CA PRO A 295 8.87 4.23 21.09
C PRO A 295 7.77 3.49 20.30
N VAL A 296 7.38 4.05 19.15
CA VAL A 296 6.48 3.42 18.17
C VAL A 296 7.23 3.26 16.86
N THR A 297 7.27 2.06 16.32
CA THR A 297 7.87 1.80 15.01
C THR A 297 6.91 2.20 13.90
N VAL A 298 7.37 3.05 13.00
CA VAL A 298 6.64 3.47 11.81
C VAL A 298 7.36 2.97 10.58
N THR A 299 6.76 2.01 9.87
CA THR A 299 7.28 1.59 8.57
C THR A 299 6.66 2.46 7.49
N THR A 300 7.50 3.18 6.73
CA THR A 300 7.05 4.13 5.71
C THR A 300 7.49 3.74 4.31
N ALA A 301 6.58 3.92 3.34
CA ALA A 301 6.80 3.72 1.91
C ALA A 301 5.77 4.48 1.06
N GLY A 302 5.81 4.25 -0.26
CA GLY A 302 4.87 4.85 -1.23
C GLY A 302 5.38 6.11 -1.91
N ALA A 303 6.21 6.88 -1.22
CA ALA A 303 7.09 7.92 -1.75
C ALA A 303 8.27 8.07 -0.78
N PRO A 304 9.45 8.54 -1.24
CA PRO A 304 10.59 8.78 -0.37
C PRO A 304 10.23 9.83 0.71
N PRO A 305 10.36 9.51 2.01
CA PRO A 305 10.21 10.52 3.04
C PRO A 305 11.36 11.54 2.95
N SER A 306 11.09 12.81 3.19
CA SER A 306 12.18 13.78 3.27
C SER A 306 13.03 13.54 4.52
N PRO A 307 14.35 13.82 4.48
CA PRO A 307 15.20 13.75 5.67
C PRO A 307 14.65 14.57 6.85
N THR A 308 14.07 15.74 6.56
CA THR A 308 13.43 16.59 7.59
C THR A 308 12.26 15.87 8.26
N THR A 309 11.41 15.17 7.50
CA THR A 309 10.27 14.40 8.04
C THR A 309 10.75 13.27 8.93
N ILE A 310 11.79 12.53 8.52
CA ILE A 310 12.40 11.46 9.33
C ILE A 310 12.90 12.02 10.67
N ALA A 311 13.70 13.11 10.63
CA ALA A 311 14.23 13.73 11.84
C ALA A 311 13.12 14.25 12.78
N GLU A 312 12.02 14.76 12.24
CA GLU A 312 10.88 15.22 13.03
C GLU A 312 10.13 14.07 13.69
N MET A 313 9.92 12.95 13.00
CA MET A 313 9.35 11.73 13.55
C MET A 313 10.21 11.18 14.69
N GLU A 314 11.53 11.09 14.49
CA GLU A 314 12.46 10.62 15.54
C GLU A 314 12.44 11.50 16.79
N ARG A 315 12.37 12.84 16.63
CA ARG A 315 12.25 13.78 17.78
C ARG A 315 10.94 13.59 18.55
N THR A 316 9.87 13.15 17.89
CA THR A 316 8.59 12.85 18.53
C THR A 316 8.61 11.48 19.26
N GLY A 317 9.64 10.67 19.03
CA GLY A 317 9.81 9.35 19.65
C GLY A 317 9.45 8.16 18.76
N PHE A 318 9.15 8.38 17.48
CA PHE A 318 8.95 7.31 16.52
C PHE A 318 10.30 6.73 16.06
N LYS A 319 10.29 5.42 15.77
CA LYS A 319 11.40 4.73 15.08
C LYS A 319 10.98 4.54 13.63
N VAL A 320 11.64 5.22 12.71
CA VAL A 320 11.28 5.16 11.29
C VAL A 320 12.02 4.00 10.62
N VAL A 321 11.26 3.14 9.94
CA VAL A 321 11.78 2.09 9.05
C VAL A 321 11.35 2.46 7.64
N HIS A 322 12.31 2.87 6.80
CA HIS A 322 12.01 3.20 5.42
C HIS A 322 12.13 1.94 4.55
N VAL A 323 11.11 1.67 3.76
CA VAL A 323 11.04 0.52 2.86
C VAL A 323 10.57 0.97 1.47
N TYR A 324 10.93 0.19 0.45
CA TYR A 324 10.49 0.43 -0.92
C TYR A 324 10.01 -0.88 -1.56
N GLY A 325 9.03 -0.77 -2.40
CA GLY A 325 8.45 -1.83 -3.20
C GLY A 325 7.18 -1.39 -3.89
N LEU A 326 6.56 -2.32 -4.58
CA LEU A 326 5.38 -2.11 -5.42
C LEU A 326 4.29 -3.12 -5.05
N THR A 327 3.11 -2.98 -5.65
CA THR A 327 2.09 -4.02 -5.57
C THR A 327 2.63 -5.34 -6.11
N GLU A 328 3.39 -5.30 -7.18
CA GLU A 328 4.02 -6.45 -7.83
C GLU A 328 5.07 -7.16 -6.97
N THR A 329 5.44 -6.59 -5.81
CA THR A 329 6.38 -7.17 -4.85
C THR A 329 5.77 -7.41 -3.47
N TYR A 330 4.44 -7.55 -3.37
CA TYR A 330 3.71 -7.74 -2.10
C TYR A 330 3.86 -6.54 -1.12
N GLY A 331 4.15 -5.36 -1.64
CA GLY A 331 4.56 -4.19 -0.89
C GLY A 331 6.09 -4.15 -0.73
N PRO A 332 6.63 -4.02 0.50
CA PRO A 332 8.07 -3.86 0.72
C PRO A 332 8.93 -4.99 0.16
N PHE A 333 9.94 -4.60 -0.62
CA PHE A 333 10.97 -5.46 -1.20
C PHE A 333 12.37 -5.08 -0.71
N THR A 334 12.61 -3.79 -0.44
CA THR A 334 13.84 -3.31 0.17
C THR A 334 13.59 -2.61 1.49
N VAL A 335 14.63 -2.52 2.30
CA VAL A 335 14.63 -1.81 3.58
C VAL A 335 15.89 -0.98 3.72
N CYS A 336 15.77 0.25 4.15
CA CYS A 336 16.91 1.05 4.56
C CYS A 336 17.41 0.56 5.92
N GLN A 337 18.27 -0.46 5.89
CA GLN A 337 18.81 -1.10 7.08
C GLN A 337 19.80 -0.16 7.78
N PRO A 338 19.56 0.30 9.03
CA PRO A 338 20.50 1.14 9.73
C PRO A 338 21.86 0.46 9.92
N GLN A 339 22.94 1.22 9.72
CA GLN A 339 24.30 0.73 9.93
C GLN A 339 24.84 1.26 11.27
N PRO A 340 25.64 0.45 12.02
CA PRO A 340 26.19 0.85 13.31
C PRO A 340 26.94 2.19 13.27
N GLN A 341 27.68 2.46 12.20
CA GLN A 341 28.44 3.69 12.01
C GLN A 341 27.57 4.95 11.84
N TRP A 342 26.29 4.81 11.51
CA TRP A 342 25.38 5.96 11.39
C TRP A 342 24.98 6.53 12.75
N ALA A 343 25.08 5.77 13.84
CA ALA A 343 24.68 6.21 15.18
C ALA A 343 25.46 7.44 15.66
N GLY A 344 26.72 7.60 15.22
CA GLY A 344 27.57 8.74 15.57
C GLY A 344 27.44 9.95 14.64
N LEU A 345 26.64 9.88 13.60
CA LEU A 345 26.48 10.98 12.64
C LEU A 345 25.53 12.05 13.15
N PRO A 346 25.70 13.33 12.73
CA PRO A 346 24.71 14.37 12.90
C PRO A 346 23.32 13.92 12.40
N ALA A 347 22.26 14.40 13.05
CA ALA A 347 20.90 13.94 12.79
C ALA A 347 20.45 14.14 11.33
N ASP A 348 20.86 15.23 10.70
CA ASP A 348 20.59 15.54 9.29
C ASP A 348 21.29 14.58 8.33
N GLN A 349 22.56 14.24 8.59
CA GLN A 349 23.30 13.26 7.79
C GLN A 349 22.72 11.85 7.93
N ARG A 350 22.37 11.46 9.17
CA ARG A 350 21.71 10.17 9.42
C ARG A 350 20.35 10.09 8.70
N ALA A 351 19.54 11.14 8.78
CA ALA A 351 18.24 11.20 8.12
C ALA A 351 18.37 11.14 6.59
N ALA A 352 19.41 11.74 6.00
CA ALA A 352 19.69 11.64 4.57
C ALA A 352 20.02 10.19 4.14
N LEU A 353 20.80 9.46 4.94
CA LEU A 353 21.09 8.04 4.69
C LEU A 353 19.84 7.17 4.85
N GLN A 354 19.01 7.46 5.85
CA GLN A 354 17.75 6.76 6.10
C GLN A 354 16.67 7.02 5.04
N ALA A 355 16.78 8.10 4.28
CA ALA A 355 15.86 8.42 3.19
C ALA A 355 16.09 7.56 1.92
N ARG A 356 17.23 6.86 1.81
CA ARG A 356 17.50 5.91 0.72
C ARG A 356 16.58 4.68 0.82
N GLN A 357 16.35 3.99 -0.31
CA GLN A 357 15.49 2.80 -0.34
C GLN A 357 16.17 1.55 0.19
N GLY A 358 17.50 1.60 0.37
CA GLY A 358 18.26 0.60 1.09
C GLY A 358 18.65 -0.63 0.28
N VAL A 359 18.58 -1.78 0.91
CA VAL A 359 19.02 -3.07 0.40
C VAL A 359 17.86 -4.06 0.32
N GLY A 360 18.00 -5.13 -0.45
CA GLY A 360 17.00 -6.20 -0.49
C GLY A 360 16.70 -6.75 0.91
N MET A 361 15.42 -6.95 1.22
CA MET A 361 14.98 -7.61 2.45
C MET A 361 15.41 -9.09 2.43
N ILE A 362 15.36 -9.75 3.58
CA ILE A 362 15.87 -11.12 3.76
C ILE A 362 15.23 -12.17 2.82
N GLN A 363 13.99 -11.95 2.39
CA GLN A 363 13.26 -12.87 1.49
C GLN A 363 13.54 -12.62 0.00
N THR A 364 14.28 -11.58 -0.37
CA THR A 364 14.51 -11.22 -1.77
C THR A 364 15.59 -12.11 -2.38
N GLY A 365 15.39 -12.52 -3.64
CA GLY A 365 16.36 -13.34 -4.38
C GLY A 365 17.39 -12.52 -5.15
N GLY A 366 17.12 -11.23 -5.40
CA GLY A 366 18.05 -10.34 -6.11
C GLY A 366 17.45 -8.94 -6.31
N LEU A 367 18.35 -7.96 -6.25
CA LEU A 367 18.10 -6.54 -6.47
C LEU A 367 19.23 -5.98 -7.29
N ARG A 368 18.92 -5.34 -8.42
CA ARG A 368 19.92 -4.76 -9.34
C ARG A 368 19.46 -3.38 -9.79
N VAL A 369 20.40 -2.54 -10.17
CA VAL A 369 20.16 -1.35 -10.99
C VAL A 369 20.82 -1.58 -12.33
N VAL A 370 20.03 -1.59 -13.41
CA VAL A 370 20.49 -2.06 -14.72
C VAL A 370 20.23 -1.03 -15.81
N ASP A 371 21.07 -1.06 -16.85
CA ASP A 371 20.87 -0.29 -18.07
C ASP A 371 19.84 -0.96 -19.02
N SER A 372 19.62 -0.38 -20.18
CA SER A 372 18.71 -0.91 -21.20
C SER A 372 19.11 -2.28 -21.77
N ALA A 373 20.38 -2.67 -21.64
CA ALA A 373 20.92 -3.97 -22.04
C ALA A 373 20.92 -4.99 -20.90
N MET A 374 20.36 -4.66 -19.74
CA MET A 374 20.37 -5.48 -18.53
C MET A 374 21.76 -5.70 -17.92
N ALA A 375 22.74 -4.85 -18.24
CA ALA A 375 24.01 -4.81 -17.53
C ALA A 375 23.89 -3.97 -16.26
N ASP A 376 24.60 -4.38 -15.19
CA ASP A 376 24.64 -3.60 -13.95
C ASP A 376 25.31 -2.25 -14.19
N VAL A 377 24.69 -1.18 -13.70
CA VAL A 377 25.32 0.13 -13.69
C VAL A 377 26.42 0.20 -12.61
N PRO A 378 27.43 1.09 -12.76
CA PRO A 378 28.41 1.31 -11.70
C PRO A 378 27.76 1.64 -10.36
N ALA A 379 28.32 1.11 -9.26
CA ALA A 379 27.89 1.44 -7.91
C ALA A 379 28.58 2.73 -7.42
N ASP A 380 28.33 3.86 -8.13
CA ASP A 380 28.94 5.17 -7.89
C ASP A 380 27.97 6.16 -7.21
N GLY A 381 26.70 5.79 -7.05
CA GLY A 381 25.64 6.67 -6.51
C GLY A 381 25.16 7.74 -7.50
N GLU A 382 25.62 7.72 -8.74
CA GLU A 382 25.37 8.73 -9.78
C GLU A 382 24.76 8.15 -11.05
N THR A 383 25.29 7.02 -11.53
CA THR A 383 24.83 6.38 -12.78
C THR A 383 23.44 5.77 -12.59
N MET A 384 22.47 6.33 -13.33
CA MET A 384 21.07 5.87 -13.26
C MET A 384 20.84 4.62 -14.11
N GLY A 385 20.01 3.72 -13.57
CA GLY A 385 19.46 2.57 -14.27
C GLY A 385 18.09 2.20 -13.74
N GLU A 386 17.44 1.21 -14.36
CA GLU A 386 16.17 0.66 -13.88
C GLU A 386 16.41 -0.28 -12.70
N ILE A 387 15.58 -0.15 -11.66
CA ILE A 387 15.59 -1.08 -10.52
C ILE A 387 14.91 -2.38 -10.95
N ALA A 388 15.69 -3.46 -11.03
CA ALA A 388 15.24 -4.80 -11.38
C ALA A 388 15.22 -5.71 -10.15
N MET A 389 14.16 -6.51 -10.02
CA MET A 389 13.89 -7.31 -8.83
C MET A 389 13.66 -8.78 -9.17
N ARG A 390 14.07 -9.69 -8.29
CA ARG A 390 13.83 -11.13 -8.44
C ARG A 390 13.66 -11.77 -7.06
N GLY A 391 12.72 -12.72 -6.96
CA GLY A 391 12.53 -13.47 -5.72
C GLY A 391 11.14 -14.04 -5.55
N ASN A 392 10.95 -14.80 -4.46
CA ASN A 392 9.68 -15.47 -4.15
C ASN A 392 8.56 -14.51 -3.72
N THR A 393 8.89 -13.26 -3.46
CA THR A 393 7.95 -12.17 -3.13
C THR A 393 7.79 -11.19 -4.29
N VAL A 394 8.03 -11.64 -5.52
CA VAL A 394 7.59 -10.98 -6.74
C VAL A 394 6.32 -11.70 -7.23
N MET A 395 5.36 -10.97 -7.73
CA MET A 395 4.06 -11.48 -8.19
C MET A 395 4.19 -12.71 -9.10
N ALA A 396 3.18 -13.56 -9.12
CA ALA A 396 3.11 -14.65 -10.08
C ALA A 396 2.86 -14.16 -11.52
N GLY A 397 2.26 -12.98 -11.67
CA GLY A 397 1.96 -12.33 -12.94
C GLY A 397 0.76 -11.40 -12.82
N TYR A 398 0.39 -10.80 -13.94
CA TYR A 398 -0.86 -10.06 -14.06
C TYR A 398 -2.00 -11.00 -14.44
N TYR A 399 -3.11 -10.92 -13.72
CA TYR A 399 -4.29 -11.76 -13.92
C TYR A 399 -4.88 -11.55 -15.32
N LEU A 400 -5.05 -12.63 -16.07
CA LEU A 400 -5.56 -12.65 -17.46
C LEU A 400 -4.77 -11.74 -18.44
N ASP A 401 -3.51 -11.40 -18.13
CA ASP A 401 -2.69 -10.56 -18.99
C ASP A 401 -1.27 -11.16 -19.14
N PRO A 402 -1.13 -12.23 -19.94
CA PRO A 402 0.16 -12.89 -20.14
C PRO A 402 1.18 -12.01 -20.89
N GLU A 403 0.71 -11.11 -21.77
CA GLU A 403 1.59 -10.22 -22.53
C GLU A 403 2.24 -9.18 -21.60
N ALA A 404 1.44 -8.50 -20.75
CA ALA A 404 2.00 -7.60 -19.76
C ALA A 404 2.89 -8.33 -18.75
N THR A 405 2.56 -9.58 -18.39
CA THR A 405 3.41 -10.42 -17.55
C THR A 405 4.75 -10.68 -18.20
N ALA A 406 4.77 -11.14 -19.45
CA ALA A 406 6.01 -11.40 -20.18
C ALA A 406 6.87 -10.13 -20.32
N ALA A 407 6.25 -8.99 -20.61
CA ALA A 407 6.95 -7.71 -20.70
C ALA A 407 7.56 -7.29 -19.35
N ALA A 408 6.82 -7.48 -18.25
CA ALA A 408 7.29 -7.13 -16.90
C ALA A 408 8.44 -8.03 -16.41
N PHE A 409 8.58 -9.25 -16.94
CA PHE A 409 9.63 -10.23 -16.57
C PHE A 409 10.68 -10.45 -17.65
N ARG A 410 10.87 -9.51 -18.54
CA ARG A 410 11.90 -9.60 -19.59
C ARG A 410 13.28 -9.90 -18.99
N GLY A 411 14.01 -10.84 -19.58
CA GLY A 411 15.33 -11.27 -19.10
C GLY A 411 15.30 -12.00 -17.75
N GLY A 412 14.13 -12.47 -17.28
CA GLY A 412 13.98 -13.22 -16.02
C GLY A 412 14.04 -12.36 -14.75
N TRP A 413 13.88 -11.04 -14.89
CA TRP A 413 13.81 -10.06 -13.81
C TRP A 413 12.53 -9.26 -13.93
N PHE A 414 11.93 -8.94 -12.79
CA PHE A 414 10.82 -8.00 -12.75
C PHE A 414 11.34 -6.57 -12.93
N HIS A 415 10.81 -5.90 -13.93
CA HIS A 415 11.10 -4.51 -14.29
C HIS A 415 10.16 -3.59 -13.53
N SER A 416 10.70 -2.81 -12.58
CA SER A 416 9.87 -1.95 -11.73
C SER A 416 9.32 -0.72 -12.44
N GLY A 417 9.98 -0.27 -13.52
CA GLY A 417 9.71 1.01 -14.16
C GLY A 417 10.19 2.21 -13.32
N ASP A 418 10.89 1.96 -12.22
CA ASP A 418 11.47 2.98 -11.35
C ASP A 418 12.99 3.08 -11.63
N LEU A 419 13.49 4.30 -11.78
CA LEU A 419 14.92 4.59 -12.00
C LEU A 419 15.60 4.94 -10.68
N GLY A 420 16.78 4.40 -10.50
CA GLY A 420 17.59 4.64 -9.31
C GLY A 420 19.07 4.55 -9.58
N VAL A 421 19.84 4.69 -8.53
CA VAL A 421 21.30 4.51 -8.54
C VAL A 421 21.69 3.45 -7.51
N MET A 422 22.83 2.82 -7.72
CA MET A 422 23.45 1.92 -6.75
C MET A 422 24.61 2.65 -6.08
N HIS A 423 24.58 2.73 -4.75
CA HIS A 423 25.69 3.31 -3.98
C HIS A 423 26.82 2.31 -3.74
N PRO A 424 28.07 2.76 -3.48
CA PRO A 424 29.20 1.87 -3.18
C PRO A 424 28.96 0.94 -1.98
N ASP A 425 28.09 1.30 -1.05
CA ASP A 425 27.69 0.49 0.12
C ASP A 425 26.58 -0.52 -0.18
N GLY A 426 26.17 -0.66 -1.45
CA GLY A 426 25.13 -1.58 -1.91
C GLY A 426 23.68 -1.11 -1.68
N TYR A 427 23.49 0.11 -1.22
CA TYR A 427 22.16 0.71 -1.06
C TYR A 427 21.68 1.29 -2.37
N ILE A 428 20.42 1.02 -2.73
CA ILE A 428 19.76 1.73 -3.82
C ILE A 428 19.17 3.04 -3.35
N GLU A 429 19.13 4.02 -4.23
CA GLU A 429 18.40 5.26 -4.06
C GLU A 429 17.53 5.53 -5.28
N LEU A 430 16.22 5.66 -5.06
CA LEU A 430 15.24 5.97 -6.10
C LEU A 430 15.45 7.41 -6.58
N ARG A 431 15.62 7.57 -7.88
CA ARG A 431 15.75 8.90 -8.50
C ARG A 431 14.46 9.40 -9.11
N ASP A 432 13.74 8.55 -9.83
CA ASP A 432 12.41 8.88 -10.37
C ASP A 432 11.72 7.64 -10.98
N ARG A 433 10.53 7.84 -11.52
CA ARG A 433 9.94 6.90 -12.47
C ARG A 433 10.42 7.21 -13.87
N ALA A 434 10.67 6.18 -14.66
CA ALA A 434 11.12 6.34 -16.05
C ALA A 434 10.21 7.28 -16.86
N LYS A 435 8.89 7.24 -16.61
CA LYS A 435 7.90 8.10 -17.26
C LYS A 435 7.77 9.51 -16.67
N ASP A 436 8.39 9.80 -15.53
CA ASP A 436 8.28 11.07 -14.81
C ASP A 436 9.56 11.92 -14.96
N ILE A 437 10.67 11.35 -15.41
CA ILE A 437 11.90 12.08 -15.75
C ILE A 437 11.57 13.19 -16.75
N VAL A 438 12.09 14.39 -16.51
CA VAL A 438 11.98 15.52 -17.42
C VAL A 438 13.23 15.58 -18.27
N ILE A 439 13.07 15.49 -19.60
CA ILE A 439 14.19 15.56 -20.54
C ILE A 439 14.30 16.99 -21.06
N SER A 440 15.23 17.77 -20.48
CA SER A 440 15.41 19.18 -20.78
C SER A 440 16.73 19.45 -21.46
N GLY A 441 16.69 19.76 -22.77
CA GLY A 441 17.91 20.05 -23.55
C GLY A 441 18.89 18.87 -23.62
N GLY A 442 18.38 17.63 -23.54
CA GLY A 442 19.19 16.41 -23.53
C GLY A 442 19.64 15.96 -22.13
N GLU A 443 19.37 16.74 -21.10
CA GLU A 443 19.68 16.41 -19.70
C GLU A 443 18.47 15.78 -19.00
N ASN A 444 18.71 14.73 -18.24
CA ASN A 444 17.69 14.08 -17.42
C ASN A 444 17.55 14.79 -16.07
N ILE A 445 16.36 15.32 -15.78
CA ILE A 445 16.04 15.96 -14.50
C ILE A 445 15.11 15.05 -13.72
N SER A 446 15.56 14.59 -12.55
CA SER A 446 14.74 13.88 -11.59
C SER A 446 13.72 14.84 -10.97
N THR A 447 12.43 14.52 -11.11
CA THR A 447 11.38 15.30 -10.47
C THR A 447 11.43 15.17 -8.95
N ILE A 448 11.85 14.02 -8.43
CA ILE A 448 12.04 13.76 -6.99
C ILE A 448 13.16 14.63 -6.41
N GLU A 449 14.27 14.79 -7.10
CA GLU A 449 15.37 15.66 -6.66
C GLU A 449 14.90 17.11 -6.51
N VAL A 450 14.13 17.60 -7.46
CA VAL A 450 13.57 18.96 -7.43
C VAL A 450 12.53 19.10 -6.32
N GLU A 451 11.66 18.10 -6.13
CA GLU A 451 10.68 18.06 -5.05
C GLU A 451 11.35 18.08 -3.67
N GLN A 452 12.42 17.31 -3.47
CA GLN A 452 13.18 17.30 -2.22
C GLN A 452 13.84 18.65 -1.94
N ALA A 453 14.41 19.28 -2.98
CA ALA A 453 14.98 20.62 -2.86
C ALA A 453 13.92 21.65 -2.44
N LEU A 454 12.70 21.60 -3.03
CA LEU A 454 11.58 22.44 -2.64
C LEU A 454 11.11 22.16 -1.21
N MET A 455 10.93 20.89 -0.85
CA MET A 455 10.46 20.46 0.48
C MET A 455 11.46 20.77 1.60
N SER A 456 12.73 21.00 1.29
CA SER A 456 13.72 21.47 2.25
C SER A 456 13.54 22.93 2.66
N HIS A 457 12.67 23.69 1.98
CA HIS A 457 12.34 25.07 2.36
C HIS A 457 11.40 25.08 3.57
N PRO A 458 11.65 25.89 4.63
CA PRO A 458 10.87 25.85 5.88
C PRO A 458 9.36 26.04 5.70
N CYS A 459 8.95 26.85 4.71
CA CYS A 459 7.54 27.11 4.44
C CYS A 459 6.84 26.03 3.59
N VAL A 460 7.57 25.09 2.99
CA VAL A 460 6.98 24.08 2.09
C VAL A 460 6.52 22.87 2.89
N PHE A 461 5.27 22.50 2.68
CA PHE A 461 4.66 21.30 3.24
C PHE A 461 4.79 20.11 2.27
N GLU A 462 4.43 20.32 1.00
CA GLU A 462 4.49 19.32 -0.06
C GLU A 462 4.85 19.97 -1.40
N ALA A 463 5.49 19.21 -2.27
CA ALA A 463 5.78 19.62 -3.63
C ALA A 463 5.55 18.47 -4.61
N ALA A 464 5.15 18.81 -5.84
CA ALA A 464 5.10 17.90 -6.99
C ALA A 464 5.72 18.60 -8.18
N VAL A 465 6.53 17.86 -8.96
CA VAL A 465 7.18 18.37 -10.17
C VAL A 465 6.79 17.50 -11.35
N ILE A 466 6.47 18.12 -12.47
CA ILE A 466 6.17 17.46 -13.75
C ILE A 466 6.98 18.08 -14.88
N GLY A 467 7.21 17.31 -15.95
CA GLY A 467 7.65 17.86 -17.22
C GLY A 467 6.50 18.54 -17.94
N VAL A 468 6.76 19.75 -18.43
CA VAL A 468 5.87 20.46 -19.34
C VAL A 468 6.61 20.79 -20.64
N PRO A 469 5.93 20.86 -21.80
CA PRO A 469 6.57 21.20 -23.05
C PRO A 469 7.29 22.56 -23.01
N ASP A 470 8.45 22.65 -23.69
CA ASP A 470 9.22 23.88 -23.85
C ASP A 470 9.82 23.91 -25.28
N ASP A 471 9.56 24.99 -25.99
CA ASP A 471 9.95 25.13 -27.41
C ASP A 471 11.47 25.07 -27.63
N LYS A 472 12.25 25.46 -26.63
CA LYS A 472 13.71 25.49 -26.72
C LYS A 472 14.37 24.22 -26.21
N TRP A 473 13.82 23.63 -25.13
CA TRP A 473 14.47 22.54 -24.40
C TRP A 473 13.78 21.19 -24.54
N GLY A 474 12.65 21.12 -25.30
CA GLY A 474 11.79 19.97 -25.44
C GLY A 474 10.84 19.87 -24.24
N GLU A 475 11.39 19.68 -23.05
CA GLU A 475 10.64 19.74 -21.79
C GLU A 475 11.37 20.62 -20.76
N ARG A 476 10.62 21.08 -19.77
CA ARG A 476 11.15 21.76 -18.59
C ARG A 476 10.37 21.40 -17.32
N PRO A 477 11.02 21.44 -16.15
CA PRO A 477 10.32 21.18 -14.90
C PRO A 477 9.37 22.33 -14.54
N LYS A 478 8.13 21.96 -14.14
CA LYS A 478 7.14 22.83 -13.50
C LYS A 478 6.79 22.25 -12.14
N ALA A 479 6.77 23.11 -11.10
CA ALA A 479 6.49 22.71 -9.74
C ALA A 479 5.12 23.18 -9.26
N PHE A 480 4.47 22.36 -8.42
CA PHE A 480 3.27 22.68 -7.66
C PHE A 480 3.60 22.52 -6.18
N VAL A 481 3.39 23.57 -5.39
CA VAL A 481 3.84 23.63 -3.99
C VAL A 481 2.67 23.93 -3.07
N VAL A 482 2.55 23.16 -1.99
CA VAL A 482 1.64 23.43 -0.88
C VAL A 482 2.46 23.98 0.28
N LEU A 483 2.07 25.13 0.82
CA LEU A 483 2.75 25.74 1.95
C LEU A 483 2.25 25.16 3.29
N ARG A 484 3.10 25.22 4.30
CA ARG A 484 2.70 24.92 5.68
C ARG A 484 1.66 25.92 6.17
N PRO A 485 0.68 25.50 6.99
CA PRO A 485 -0.31 26.41 7.56
C PRO A 485 0.36 27.58 8.30
N GLY A 486 -0.14 28.79 8.05
CA GLY A 486 0.36 30.00 8.69
C GLY A 486 1.71 30.52 8.18
N THR A 487 2.27 29.93 7.13
CA THR A 487 3.50 30.41 6.50
C THR A 487 3.23 31.05 5.14
N SER A 488 4.16 31.92 4.70
CA SER A 488 4.12 32.55 3.37
C SER A 488 5.53 32.61 2.79
N THR A 489 5.64 32.50 1.47
CA THR A 489 6.88 32.67 0.71
C THR A 489 6.55 33.05 -0.71
N THR A 490 7.51 33.54 -1.48
CA THR A 490 7.30 33.89 -2.91
C THR A 490 7.88 32.81 -3.82
N VAL A 491 7.36 32.74 -5.05
CA VAL A 491 7.91 31.89 -6.11
C VAL A 491 9.41 32.16 -6.33
N LYS A 492 9.80 33.44 -6.26
CA LYS A 492 11.19 33.88 -6.41
C LYS A 492 12.09 33.31 -5.30
N ASP A 493 11.61 33.31 -4.04
CA ASP A 493 12.35 32.75 -2.90
C ASP A 493 12.48 31.24 -3.00
N LEU A 494 11.40 30.55 -3.39
CA LEU A 494 11.44 29.11 -3.65
C LEU A 494 12.44 28.74 -4.75
N ALA A 495 12.42 29.44 -5.88
CA ALA A 495 13.37 29.21 -6.97
C ALA A 495 14.82 29.52 -6.54
N ALA A 496 15.04 30.58 -5.78
CA ALA A 496 16.36 30.91 -5.23
C ALA A 496 16.84 29.81 -4.27
N HIS A 497 15.98 29.33 -3.38
CA HIS A 497 16.29 28.22 -2.48
C HIS A 497 16.68 26.95 -3.23
N VAL A 498 15.93 26.55 -4.27
CA VAL A 498 16.26 25.38 -5.09
C VAL A 498 17.64 25.54 -5.74
N ARG A 499 17.97 26.70 -6.31
CA ARG A 499 19.26 26.99 -6.94
C ARG A 499 20.46 26.84 -6.01
N THR A 500 20.28 26.99 -4.70
CA THR A 500 21.35 26.79 -3.72
C THR A 500 21.61 25.32 -3.41
N ARG A 501 20.76 24.40 -3.87
CA ARG A 501 20.77 22.99 -3.49
C ARG A 501 20.99 22.03 -4.66
N ILE A 502 20.54 22.40 -5.85
CA ILE A 502 20.69 21.60 -7.06
C ILE A 502 21.15 22.47 -8.24
N ALA A 503 21.62 21.84 -9.30
CA ALA A 503 22.12 22.53 -10.49
C ALA A 503 21.05 23.47 -11.08
N GLY A 504 21.48 24.65 -11.53
CA GLY A 504 20.58 25.70 -11.97
C GLY A 504 19.62 25.32 -13.11
N TYR A 505 20.03 24.43 -14.01
CA TYR A 505 19.20 23.95 -15.12
C TYR A 505 18.04 23.08 -14.65
N LYS A 506 18.11 22.47 -13.47
CA LYS A 506 17.06 21.67 -12.83
C LYS A 506 16.00 22.53 -12.12
N THR A 507 16.27 23.84 -11.93
CA THR A 507 15.35 24.73 -11.20
C THR A 507 14.06 24.94 -11.99
N PRO A 508 12.87 24.71 -11.40
CA PRO A 508 11.62 25.01 -12.04
C PRO A 508 11.52 26.51 -12.38
N ARG A 509 11.14 26.81 -13.61
CA ARG A 509 10.86 28.18 -14.04
C ARG A 509 9.48 28.62 -13.59
N ASP A 510 8.54 27.68 -13.59
CA ASP A 510 7.17 27.89 -13.13
C ASP A 510 6.94 27.12 -11.84
N ILE A 511 6.47 27.85 -10.82
CA ILE A 511 6.10 27.29 -9.51
C ILE A 511 4.69 27.82 -9.19
N ASP A 512 3.73 26.91 -9.12
CA ASP A 512 2.37 27.21 -8.71
C ASP A 512 2.18 26.91 -7.22
N ILE A 513 1.86 27.93 -6.42
CA ILE A 513 1.47 27.73 -5.02
C ILE A 513 -0.02 27.35 -4.99
N THR A 514 -0.32 26.15 -4.46
CA THR A 514 -1.66 25.57 -4.45
C THR A 514 -2.07 25.16 -3.03
N VAL A 515 -3.38 25.05 -2.82
CA VAL A 515 -3.92 24.64 -1.51
C VAL A 515 -3.75 23.14 -1.27
N LYS A 516 -3.81 22.32 -2.33
CA LYS A 516 -3.69 20.85 -2.26
C LYS A 516 -3.18 20.26 -3.56
N LEU A 517 -2.53 19.12 -3.47
CA LEU A 517 -2.12 18.29 -4.61
C LEU A 517 -3.13 17.14 -4.83
N PRO A 518 -3.36 16.70 -6.08
CA PRO A 518 -4.17 15.52 -6.36
C PRO A 518 -3.43 14.28 -5.86
N LYS A 519 -4.14 13.40 -5.11
CA LYS A 519 -3.55 12.22 -4.47
C LYS A 519 -4.40 10.97 -4.68
N THR A 520 -3.73 9.83 -4.69
CA THR A 520 -4.38 8.52 -4.59
C THR A 520 -4.97 8.30 -3.19
N SER A 521 -5.73 7.22 -3.00
CA SER A 521 -6.24 6.78 -1.70
C SER A 521 -5.14 6.52 -0.68
N THR A 522 -3.95 6.15 -1.14
CA THR A 522 -2.78 5.90 -0.30
C THR A 522 -1.94 7.16 -0.06
N GLY A 523 -2.39 8.30 -0.57
CA GLY A 523 -1.70 9.59 -0.41
C GLY A 523 -0.58 9.86 -1.41
N LYS A 524 -0.39 8.99 -2.42
CA LYS A 524 0.59 9.22 -3.50
C LYS A 524 0.08 10.31 -4.44
N ILE A 525 0.95 11.27 -4.77
CA ILE A 525 0.62 12.36 -5.69
C ILE A 525 0.38 11.80 -7.10
N GLN A 526 -0.72 12.24 -7.71
CA GLN A 526 -1.14 11.84 -9.06
C GLN A 526 -0.61 12.84 -10.10
N LYS A 527 0.68 12.71 -10.45
CA LYS A 527 1.33 13.62 -11.42
C LYS A 527 0.62 13.65 -12.78
N TYR A 528 -0.02 12.53 -13.18
CA TYR A 528 -0.77 12.49 -14.44
C TYR A 528 -1.92 13.50 -14.47
N VAL A 529 -2.63 13.70 -13.34
CA VAL A 529 -3.71 14.69 -13.23
C VAL A 529 -3.17 16.11 -13.41
N LEU A 530 -1.97 16.37 -12.87
CA LEU A 530 -1.31 17.66 -13.06
C LEU A 530 -0.91 17.87 -14.52
N ARG A 531 -0.39 16.83 -15.19
CA ARG A 531 -0.03 16.90 -16.63
C ARG A 531 -1.26 17.11 -17.52
N GLU A 532 -2.37 16.44 -17.26
CA GLU A 532 -3.61 16.62 -18.02
C GLU A 532 -4.14 18.04 -17.88
N LYS A 533 -4.11 18.61 -16.68
CA LYS A 533 -4.51 20.00 -16.44
C LYS A 533 -3.64 20.99 -17.23
N GLU A 534 -2.32 20.78 -17.25
CA GLU A 534 -1.40 21.64 -18.02
C GLU A 534 -1.62 21.52 -19.52
N ARG A 535 -1.80 20.30 -20.06
CA ARG A 535 -2.12 20.08 -21.48
C ARG A 535 -3.42 20.76 -21.90
N SER A 536 -4.46 20.67 -21.08
CA SER A 536 -5.75 21.31 -21.35
C SER A 536 -5.61 22.83 -21.34
N SER A 537 -4.83 23.41 -20.44
CA SER A 537 -4.56 24.84 -20.37
C SER A 537 -3.79 25.36 -21.59
N HIS A 538 -2.80 24.58 -22.08
CA HIS A 538 -2.06 24.93 -23.29
C HIS A 538 -2.91 24.81 -24.56
N ALA A 539 -3.77 23.80 -24.69
CA ALA A 539 -4.67 23.65 -25.85
C ALA A 539 -5.66 24.83 -25.99
N HIS A 540 -6.08 25.42 -24.88
CA HIS A 540 -6.96 26.62 -24.89
C HIS A 540 -6.21 27.92 -25.24
N GLN A 541 -4.89 28.01 -24.94
CA GLN A 541 -4.07 29.17 -25.29
C GLN A 541 -3.66 29.21 -26.77
N VAL A 542 -3.66 28.08 -27.47
CA VAL A 542 -3.32 27.98 -28.90
C VAL A 542 -4.53 28.20 -29.80
N GLN A 543 -5.77 28.18 -29.24
CA GLN A 543 -7.03 28.40 -29.98
C GLN A 543 -7.66 29.80 -29.73
N GLY A 544 -7.08 30.67 -28.95
CA GLY A 544 -7.45 32.06 -28.71
C GLY A 544 -6.37 33.00 -29.23
#